data_419b669f1dbf988903f284a7b881689a
#
_entry.id   419b669f1dbf988903f284a7b881689a
#
_cell.length_a   1.000
_cell.length_b   1.000
_cell.length_c   1.000
_cell.angle_alpha   90.00
_cell.angle_beta   90.00
_cell.angle_gamma   90.00
#
_symmetry.space_group_name_H-M   'P 1'
#
loop_
_entity.id
_entity.type
_entity.pdbx_description
1 polymer ?
#
loop_
_entity_poly.entity_id
_entity_poly.type
_entity_poly.pdbx_seq_one_letter_code
_entity_poly.pdbx_strand_id
1 'polypeptide(L)'
;MIRAAGFGVAAAPALALWLLAATPVAAQDGFGGGTSSPRAATRAAPATSPPDPVVPAGASGEAQDFGVPATSRLRPSDQLGGPTPTSIPGGRVITTQALAGALRAGQGQVLLLHAYASPQHLPGAVAVVPAAQGGQFDDDVQRGFGQYLRQATGGDTSRMLVVYCGGPQCWGSYNAALRAIQLGYRNVHWYRGGLQAWQQAGLPVGDASSQAASQVPPPAPTR
;
A
#
# COMPACT_ATOMS: atom_id res chain seq x y z
N MET A 1 6.97 -22.64 -58.09
CA MET A 1 8.16 -21.79 -58.35
C MET A 1 8.50 -21.16 -56.99
N ILE A 2 9.36 -21.79 -56.20
CA ILE A 2 10.82 -21.67 -56.11
C ILE A 2 11.27 -20.25 -55.75
N ARG A 3 11.72 -20.03 -54.54
CA ARG A 3 13.05 -19.74 -53.94
C ARG A 3 12.83 -19.13 -52.59
N ALA A 4 13.25 -19.67 -51.50
CA ALA A 4 14.60 -19.98 -50.96
C ALA A 4 15.39 -18.75 -50.48
N ALA A 5 15.64 -18.80 -49.20
CA ALA A 5 16.88 -18.67 -48.43
C ALA A 5 17.39 -17.26 -48.09
N GLY A 6 17.71 -17.06 -46.84
CA GLY A 6 18.53 -15.96 -46.33
C GLY A 6 18.96 -16.26 -44.87
N PHE A 7 20.09 -16.93 -44.73
CA PHE A 7 20.87 -17.16 -43.50
C PHE A 7 21.51 -15.84 -43.00
N GLY A 8 21.67 -15.69 -41.73
CA GLY A 8 22.47 -14.62 -41.10
C GLY A 8 22.56 -14.81 -39.59
N VAL A 9 23.35 -15.70 -39.15
CA VAL A 9 24.63 -15.70 -38.43
C VAL A 9 24.64 -14.81 -37.14
N ALA A 10 24.89 -15.54 -36.08
CA ALA A 10 25.24 -15.24 -34.72
C ALA A 10 26.33 -14.18 -34.50
N ALA A 11 26.23 -13.50 -33.36
CA ALA A 11 27.39 -12.99 -32.61
C ALA A 11 27.03 -12.80 -31.12
N ALA A 12 27.47 -13.65 -30.23
CA ALA A 12 28.00 -13.34 -28.93
C ALA A 12 29.55 -13.28 -29.11
N PRO A 13 30.38 -12.78 -28.22
CA PRO A 13 30.31 -12.58 -26.79
C PRO A 13 31.06 -11.33 -26.27
N ALA A 14 31.04 -11.06 -24.98
CA ALA A 14 32.26 -10.63 -24.24
C ALA A 14 31.99 -10.66 -22.73
N LEU A 15 32.52 -11.71 -22.11
CA LEU A 15 32.86 -11.73 -20.70
C LEU A 15 34.02 -10.75 -20.44
N ALA A 16 33.85 -9.79 -19.55
CA ALA A 16 34.94 -9.03 -18.96
C ALA A 16 35.07 -9.43 -17.49
N LEU A 17 36.04 -10.30 -17.23
CA LEU A 17 36.57 -10.59 -15.90
C LEU A 17 37.34 -9.34 -15.40
N TRP A 18 36.95 -8.78 -14.26
CA TRP A 18 37.80 -7.86 -13.51
C TRP A 18 38.34 -8.59 -12.28
N LEU A 19 39.66 -8.82 -12.31
CA LEU A 19 40.44 -9.35 -11.19
C LEU A 19 40.58 -8.28 -10.10
N LEU A 20 40.31 -8.68 -8.87
CA LEU A 20 40.68 -7.96 -7.66
C LEU A 20 42.23 -8.00 -7.48
N ALA A 21 42.82 -6.85 -7.27
CA ALA A 21 44.16 -6.72 -6.70
C ALA A 21 44.00 -6.24 -5.24
N ALA A 22 44.34 -7.10 -4.31
CA ALA A 22 44.51 -6.76 -2.90
C ALA A 22 45.97 -6.30 -2.67
N THR A 23 46.14 -5.16 -2.04
CA THR A 23 47.45 -4.72 -1.52
C THR A 23 47.41 -4.68 0.00
N PRO A 24 48.36 -5.28 0.71
CA PRO A 24 48.50 -5.13 2.14
C PRO A 24 49.31 -3.85 2.46
N VAL A 25 48.84 -3.06 3.43
CA VAL A 25 49.60 -1.96 4.04
C VAL A 25 50.11 -2.42 5.40
N ALA A 26 51.43 -2.25 5.55
CA ALA A 26 52.22 -2.64 6.68
C ALA A 26 51.98 -1.76 7.92
N ALA A 27 52.12 -2.40 9.07
CA ALA A 27 52.20 -1.75 10.37
C ALA A 27 53.44 -0.88 10.51
N GLN A 28 53.33 0.26 11.15
CA GLN A 28 54.47 1.00 11.72
C GLN A 28 54.19 1.32 13.18
N ASP A 29 54.98 0.73 14.03
CA ASP A 29 55.09 1.03 15.45
C ASP A 29 55.76 2.40 15.63
N GLY A 30 55.18 3.27 16.43
CA GLY A 30 55.77 4.53 16.84
C GLY A 30 55.50 4.78 18.34
N PHE A 31 56.48 4.47 19.17
CA PHE A 31 56.52 4.79 20.59
C PHE A 31 56.59 6.33 20.79
N GLY A 32 55.70 6.87 21.64
CA GLY A 32 55.79 8.27 22.09
C GLY A 32 54.84 8.50 23.26
N GLY A 33 55.36 8.48 24.47
CA GLY A 33 54.62 8.69 25.71
C GLY A 33 54.10 10.14 25.85
N GLY A 34 52.89 10.25 26.32
CA GLY A 34 52.24 11.49 26.72
C GLY A 34 51.04 11.20 27.59
N THR A 35 51.23 11.41 28.91
CA THR A 35 50.19 11.31 29.92
C THR A 35 49.15 12.41 29.71
N SER A 36 47.98 12.08 29.27
CA SER A 36 46.82 12.98 29.29
C SER A 36 45.60 12.18 29.73
N SER A 37 45.01 12.60 30.82
CA SER A 37 43.77 12.02 31.44
C SER A 37 42.64 11.85 30.45
N PRO A 38 41.88 10.79 30.53
CA PRO A 38 40.71 10.57 29.65
C PRO A 38 39.61 11.55 30.08
N ARG A 39 39.35 12.55 29.26
CA ARG A 39 38.13 13.35 29.29
C ARG A 39 36.99 12.42 28.94
N ALA A 40 36.12 12.16 29.92
CA ALA A 40 34.91 11.37 29.74
C ALA A 40 34.11 11.91 28.51
N ALA A 41 34.11 11.16 27.44
CA ALA A 41 33.19 11.39 26.33
C ALA A 41 31.79 11.08 26.87
N THR A 42 31.00 12.11 27.09
CA THR A 42 29.58 12.01 27.39
C THR A 42 28.93 11.33 26.18
N ARG A 43 28.66 10.04 26.31
CA ARG A 43 27.90 9.26 25.35
C ARG A 43 26.51 9.90 25.29
N ALA A 44 26.21 10.59 24.19
CA ALA A 44 24.87 11.11 23.95
C ALA A 44 23.91 9.93 24.03
N ALA A 45 22.93 9.99 24.91
CA ALA A 45 21.84 9.03 24.99
C ALA A 45 21.13 9.01 23.64
N PRO A 46 20.70 7.83 23.13
CA PRO A 46 19.90 7.78 21.93
C PRO A 46 18.66 8.64 22.15
N ALA A 47 18.41 9.55 21.19
CA ALA A 47 17.20 10.37 21.19
C ALA A 47 16.00 9.43 21.25
N THR A 48 15.30 9.43 22.34
CA THR A 48 14.03 8.72 22.49
C THR A 48 13.06 9.35 21.50
N SER A 49 12.69 8.59 20.48
CA SER A 49 11.58 8.96 19.59
C SER A 49 10.36 9.26 20.46
N PRO A 50 9.56 10.27 20.14
CA PRO A 50 8.33 10.54 20.88
C PRO A 50 7.47 9.26 20.91
N PRO A 51 6.83 8.96 22.05
CA PRO A 51 5.97 7.79 22.15
C PRO A 51 4.88 7.87 21.07
N ASP A 52 4.64 6.74 20.40
CA ASP A 52 3.56 6.61 19.43
C ASP A 52 2.25 7.07 20.07
N PRO A 53 1.39 7.81 19.34
CA PRO A 53 0.08 8.14 19.84
C PRO A 53 -0.66 6.83 20.14
N VAL A 54 -0.96 6.62 21.42
CA VAL A 54 -1.78 5.49 21.88
C VAL A 54 -3.19 5.77 21.42
N VAL A 55 -3.58 5.18 20.29
CA VAL A 55 -4.97 5.21 19.81
C VAL A 55 -5.78 4.29 20.73
N PRO A 56 -6.73 4.81 21.54
CA PRO A 56 -7.53 3.95 22.39
C PRO A 56 -8.31 2.96 21.53
N ALA A 57 -8.13 1.67 21.77
CA ALA A 57 -8.92 0.63 21.12
C ALA A 57 -10.39 0.85 21.48
N GLY A 58 -11.23 1.17 20.47
CA GLY A 58 -12.67 1.36 20.63
C GLY A 58 -13.19 2.78 20.50
N ALA A 59 -12.34 3.82 20.48
CA ALA A 59 -12.81 5.20 20.35
C ALA A 59 -13.41 5.54 18.96
N SER A 60 -13.09 4.76 17.95
CA SER A 60 -13.43 5.05 16.54
C SER A 60 -14.71 4.37 16.04
N GLY A 61 -15.40 3.56 16.85
CA GLY A 61 -16.52 2.72 16.39
C GLY A 61 -16.12 1.68 15.31
N GLU A 62 -14.83 1.57 14.95
CA GLU A 62 -14.38 0.65 13.90
C GLU A 62 -14.62 -0.84 14.25
N ALA A 63 -14.61 -1.16 15.54
CA ALA A 63 -14.87 -2.51 16.05
C ALA A 63 -16.36 -2.74 16.41
N GLN A 64 -17.22 -1.71 16.33
CA GLN A 64 -18.63 -1.85 16.71
C GLN A 64 -19.35 -2.86 15.83
N ASP A 65 -19.96 -3.86 16.46
CA ASP A 65 -20.84 -4.79 15.79
C ASP A 65 -22.25 -4.22 15.71
N PHE A 66 -22.79 -4.13 14.50
CA PHE A 66 -24.16 -3.70 14.24
C PHE A 66 -25.10 -4.88 13.95
N GLY A 67 -24.65 -6.12 14.15
CA GLY A 67 -25.41 -7.31 13.86
C GLY A 67 -25.60 -7.59 12.35
N VAL A 68 -24.80 -6.96 11.49
CA VAL A 68 -24.90 -7.15 10.04
C VAL A 68 -24.06 -8.34 9.62
N PRO A 69 -24.62 -9.37 8.98
CA PRO A 69 -23.87 -10.54 8.53
C PRO A 69 -22.93 -10.18 7.37
N ALA A 70 -21.75 -10.80 7.36
CA ALA A 70 -20.85 -10.72 6.21
C ALA A 70 -21.48 -11.37 4.96
N THR A 71 -21.19 -10.81 3.80
CA THR A 71 -21.71 -11.29 2.52
C THR A 71 -20.63 -11.29 1.44
N SER A 72 -20.67 -12.26 0.54
CA SER A 72 -19.85 -12.29 -0.67
C SER A 72 -20.48 -11.58 -1.86
N ARG A 73 -21.67 -10.98 -1.69
CA ARG A 73 -22.38 -10.24 -2.75
C ARG A 73 -22.06 -8.75 -2.66
N LEU A 74 -21.96 -8.10 -3.81
CA LEU A 74 -21.85 -6.65 -3.88
C LEU A 74 -23.14 -5.99 -3.38
N ARG A 75 -23.00 -4.96 -2.56
CA ARG A 75 -24.11 -4.12 -2.13
C ARG A 75 -24.56 -3.26 -3.31
N PRO A 76 -25.88 -3.13 -3.58
CA PRO A 76 -26.38 -2.23 -4.63
C PRO A 76 -25.90 -0.79 -4.47
N SER A 77 -25.70 -0.09 -5.60
CA SER A 77 -25.11 1.28 -5.61
C SER A 77 -25.99 2.32 -4.90
N ASP A 78 -27.29 2.12 -4.86
CA ASP A 78 -28.27 2.95 -4.13
C ASP A 78 -28.33 2.66 -2.62
N GLN A 79 -27.57 1.64 -2.15
CA GLN A 79 -27.57 1.18 -0.75
C GLN A 79 -26.18 1.18 -0.12
N LEU A 80 -25.27 2.03 -0.59
CA LEU A 80 -23.89 2.07 -0.09
C LEU A 80 -23.73 2.71 1.30
N GLY A 81 -24.77 3.37 1.80
CA GLY A 81 -24.83 3.90 3.16
C GLY A 81 -25.39 2.87 4.15
N GLY A 82 -24.99 2.99 5.42
CA GLY A 82 -25.52 2.19 6.53
C GLY A 82 -24.53 1.20 7.15
N PRO A 83 -24.93 0.57 8.26
CA PRO A 83 -24.08 -0.32 9.03
C PRO A 83 -23.47 -1.44 8.19
N THR A 84 -22.17 -1.70 8.43
CA THR A 84 -21.41 -2.74 7.73
C THR A 84 -21.08 -3.91 8.66
N PRO A 85 -20.78 -5.10 8.11
CA PRO A 85 -20.30 -6.25 8.89
C PRO A 85 -18.98 -5.95 9.64
N THR A 86 -18.62 -6.85 10.55
CA THR A 86 -17.31 -6.83 11.23
C THR A 86 -16.27 -7.72 10.57
N SER A 87 -16.62 -8.42 9.49
CA SER A 87 -15.72 -9.30 8.73
C SER A 87 -16.05 -9.25 7.24
N ILE A 88 -15.13 -9.73 6.41
CA ILE A 88 -15.28 -9.80 4.96
C ILE A 88 -14.80 -11.17 4.44
N PRO A 89 -15.61 -11.89 3.64
CA PRO A 89 -15.24 -13.19 3.08
C PRO A 89 -14.03 -13.07 2.16
N GLY A 90 -13.02 -13.91 2.36
CA GLY A 90 -11.80 -13.96 1.56
C GLY A 90 -10.79 -12.83 1.81
N GLY A 91 -11.10 -11.90 2.71
CA GLY A 91 -10.22 -10.81 3.13
C GLY A 91 -10.01 -10.76 4.64
N ARG A 92 -9.36 -9.71 5.10
CA ARG A 92 -9.10 -9.44 6.52
C ARG A 92 -9.58 -8.02 6.87
N VAL A 93 -10.01 -7.82 8.10
CA VAL A 93 -10.22 -6.47 8.64
C VAL A 93 -8.91 -5.99 9.26
N ILE A 94 -8.55 -4.73 9.00
CA ILE A 94 -7.39 -4.09 9.61
C ILE A 94 -7.86 -2.91 10.47
N THR A 95 -7.32 -2.79 11.67
CA THR A 95 -7.60 -1.67 12.59
C THR A 95 -6.77 -0.44 12.25
N THR A 96 -7.17 0.72 12.73
CA THR A 96 -6.43 1.98 12.59
C THR A 96 -5.00 1.84 13.10
N GLN A 97 -4.78 1.24 14.27
CA GLN A 97 -3.45 1.05 14.84
C GLN A 97 -2.58 0.14 13.98
N ALA A 98 -3.12 -0.99 13.51
CA ALA A 98 -2.39 -1.94 12.66
C ALA A 98 -2.04 -1.32 11.30
N LEU A 99 -2.97 -0.56 10.70
CA LEU A 99 -2.73 0.14 9.44
C LEU A 99 -1.64 1.21 9.60
N ALA A 100 -1.72 2.04 10.64
CA ALA A 100 -0.70 3.04 10.91
C ALA A 100 0.69 2.41 11.12
N GLY A 101 0.75 1.28 11.82
CA GLY A 101 1.98 0.50 11.97
C GLY A 101 2.53 -0.03 10.65
N ALA A 102 1.68 -0.62 9.81
CA ALA A 102 2.06 -1.13 8.49
C ALA A 102 2.59 -0.03 7.55
N LEU A 103 1.96 1.15 7.57
CA LEU A 103 2.39 2.29 6.75
C LEU A 103 3.74 2.87 7.22
N ARG A 104 4.00 2.90 8.54
CA ARG A 104 5.32 3.31 9.07
C ARG A 104 6.43 2.32 8.72
N ALA A 105 6.13 1.02 8.76
CA ALA A 105 7.10 -0.03 8.47
C ALA A 105 7.51 -0.11 6.99
N GLY A 106 6.63 0.28 6.06
CA GLY A 106 6.94 0.12 4.63
C GLY A 106 5.92 0.78 3.72
N GLN A 107 5.96 2.11 3.58
CA GLN A 107 5.00 2.85 2.73
C GLN A 107 4.92 2.36 1.29
N GLY A 108 6.00 1.81 0.72
CA GLY A 108 6.01 1.28 -0.65
C GLY A 108 5.40 -0.12 -0.81
N GLN A 109 5.12 -0.83 0.26
CA GLN A 109 4.60 -2.21 0.21
C GLN A 109 3.08 -2.31 0.29
N VAL A 110 2.41 -1.26 0.76
CA VAL A 110 0.96 -1.19 0.90
C VAL A 110 0.38 -0.38 -0.25
N LEU A 111 -0.55 -0.97 -1.01
CA LEU A 111 -1.37 -0.22 -1.96
C LEU A 111 -2.66 0.21 -1.24
N LEU A 112 -2.76 1.50 -0.94
CA LEU A 112 -3.86 2.08 -0.20
C LEU A 112 -4.93 2.63 -1.16
N LEU A 113 -6.15 2.10 -1.09
CA LEU A 113 -7.22 2.32 -2.05
C LEU A 113 -8.42 3.01 -1.38
N HIS A 114 -8.76 4.20 -1.84
CA HIS A 114 -9.87 5.01 -1.33
C HIS A 114 -11.10 4.85 -2.23
N ALA A 115 -12.11 4.14 -1.74
CA ALA A 115 -13.33 3.83 -2.48
C ALA A 115 -14.47 4.83 -2.17
N TYR A 116 -14.14 6.10 -1.92
CA TYR A 116 -15.11 7.14 -1.60
C TYR A 116 -14.67 8.49 -2.18
N ALA A 117 -15.61 9.25 -2.72
CA ALA A 117 -15.37 10.62 -3.18
C ALA A 117 -15.32 11.57 -1.98
N SER A 118 -14.11 11.97 -1.59
CA SER A 118 -13.86 12.89 -0.47
C SER A 118 -12.73 13.84 -0.82
N PRO A 119 -12.76 15.09 -0.37
CA PRO A 119 -11.62 16.00 -0.50
C PRO A 119 -10.43 15.59 0.34
N GLN A 120 -10.64 14.76 1.36
CA GLN A 120 -9.59 14.26 2.25
C GLN A 120 -9.37 12.75 2.05
N HIS A 121 -8.14 12.33 2.22
CA HIS A 121 -7.73 10.93 2.08
C HIS A 121 -6.55 10.61 3.02
N LEU A 122 -6.27 9.33 3.24
CA LEU A 122 -5.06 8.90 3.92
C LEU A 122 -3.83 9.18 3.02
N PRO A 123 -2.69 9.59 3.59
CA PRO A 123 -1.49 9.88 2.79
C PRO A 123 -1.09 8.70 1.90
N GLY A 124 -0.82 8.98 0.62
CA GLY A 124 -0.46 7.96 -0.37
C GLY A 124 -1.61 7.10 -0.88
N ALA A 125 -2.86 7.37 -0.47
CA ALA A 125 -4.01 6.65 -0.99
C ALA A 125 -4.33 7.03 -2.44
N VAL A 126 -4.80 6.05 -3.22
CA VAL A 126 -5.28 6.26 -4.59
C VAL A 126 -6.80 6.13 -4.63
N ALA A 127 -7.46 7.05 -5.31
CA ALA A 127 -8.91 7.03 -5.46
C ALA A 127 -9.35 5.93 -6.44
N VAL A 128 -10.25 5.04 -5.96
CA VAL A 128 -10.85 3.95 -6.74
C VAL A 128 -12.37 3.98 -6.62
N VAL A 129 -12.95 5.17 -6.63
CA VAL A 129 -14.39 5.40 -6.42
C VAL A 129 -15.29 4.51 -7.28
N PRO A 130 -15.01 4.28 -8.58
CA PRO A 130 -15.84 3.37 -9.38
C PRO A 130 -15.93 1.94 -8.81
N ALA A 131 -14.87 1.44 -8.15
CA ALA A 131 -14.88 0.10 -7.57
C ALA A 131 -15.86 -0.07 -6.40
N ALA A 132 -16.36 1.03 -5.83
CA ALA A 132 -17.39 1.04 -4.78
C ALA A 132 -18.77 0.60 -5.29
N GLN A 133 -19.02 0.70 -6.59
CA GLN A 133 -20.34 0.46 -7.17
C GLN A 133 -20.79 -1.00 -7.00
N GLY A 134 -22.09 -1.18 -6.85
CA GLY A 134 -22.74 -2.47 -6.99
C GLY A 134 -22.63 -3.03 -8.40
N GLY A 135 -23.27 -4.15 -8.67
CA GLY A 135 -23.24 -4.80 -9.99
C GLY A 135 -22.80 -6.26 -9.90
N GLN A 136 -22.03 -6.71 -10.87
CA GLN A 136 -21.55 -8.09 -10.99
C GLN A 136 -20.01 -8.13 -10.99
N PHE A 137 -19.44 -9.30 -10.71
CA PHE A 137 -17.98 -9.48 -10.74
C PHE A 137 -17.41 -9.72 -12.16
N ASP A 138 -18.20 -9.55 -13.19
CA ASP A 138 -17.83 -9.61 -14.59
C ASP A 138 -18.22 -8.35 -15.40
N ASP A 139 -18.66 -7.29 -14.68
CA ASP A 139 -19.03 -6.00 -15.25
C ASP A 139 -17.84 -5.15 -15.71
N ASP A 140 -18.11 -4.00 -16.33
CA ASP A 140 -17.07 -3.07 -16.79
C ASP A 140 -16.25 -2.48 -15.62
N VAL A 141 -16.89 -2.27 -14.48
CA VAL A 141 -16.22 -1.81 -13.26
C VAL A 141 -15.19 -2.83 -12.80
N GLN A 142 -15.57 -4.11 -12.80
CA GLN A 142 -14.66 -5.20 -12.43
C GLN A 142 -13.47 -5.29 -13.40
N ARG A 143 -13.72 -5.20 -14.70
CA ARG A 143 -12.68 -5.22 -15.72
C ARG A 143 -11.71 -4.05 -15.59
N GLY A 144 -12.23 -2.84 -15.45
CA GLY A 144 -11.43 -1.62 -15.27
C GLY A 144 -10.63 -1.63 -13.98
N PHE A 145 -11.23 -2.03 -12.88
CA PHE A 145 -10.54 -2.15 -11.60
C PHE A 145 -9.46 -3.22 -11.64
N GLY A 146 -9.70 -4.36 -12.28
CA GLY A 146 -8.71 -5.41 -12.47
C GLY A 146 -7.53 -4.95 -13.33
N GLN A 147 -7.76 -4.17 -14.37
CA GLN A 147 -6.70 -3.59 -15.17
C GLN A 147 -5.85 -2.62 -14.35
N TYR A 148 -6.48 -1.73 -13.60
CA TYR A 148 -5.80 -0.81 -12.70
C TYR A 148 -4.93 -1.56 -11.68
N LEU A 149 -5.48 -2.55 -10.97
CA LEU A 149 -4.75 -3.31 -9.96
C LEU A 149 -3.54 -4.03 -10.55
N ARG A 150 -3.67 -4.65 -11.72
CA ARG A 150 -2.53 -5.32 -12.39
C ARG A 150 -1.41 -4.33 -12.70
N GLN A 151 -1.73 -3.13 -13.15
CA GLN A 151 -0.72 -2.08 -13.39
C GLN A 151 -0.07 -1.62 -12.09
N ALA A 152 -0.87 -1.31 -11.07
CA ALA A 152 -0.38 -0.78 -9.80
C ALA A 152 0.44 -1.79 -8.97
N THR A 153 0.21 -3.09 -9.15
CA THR A 153 0.93 -4.15 -8.45
C THR A 153 1.98 -4.87 -9.30
N GLY A 154 2.11 -4.53 -10.59
CA GLY A 154 2.93 -5.30 -11.51
C GLY A 154 2.44 -6.74 -11.70
N GLY A 155 1.15 -7.01 -11.44
CA GLY A 155 0.56 -8.35 -11.48
C GLY A 155 0.75 -9.18 -10.21
N ASP A 156 1.43 -8.65 -9.18
CA ASP A 156 1.61 -9.36 -7.91
C ASP A 156 0.30 -9.41 -7.12
N THR A 157 -0.34 -10.56 -7.10
CA THR A 157 -1.59 -10.82 -6.36
C THR A 157 -1.37 -11.04 -4.85
N SER A 158 -0.13 -11.11 -4.38
CA SER A 158 0.22 -11.19 -2.96
C SER A 158 0.46 -9.82 -2.33
N ARG A 159 0.54 -8.76 -3.14
CA ARG A 159 0.69 -7.37 -2.69
C ARG A 159 -0.38 -7.02 -1.67
N MET A 160 0.02 -6.38 -0.57
CA MET A 160 -0.93 -5.91 0.44
C MET A 160 -1.79 -4.79 -0.13
N LEU A 161 -3.08 -5.04 -0.26
CA LEU A 161 -4.09 -4.05 -0.63
C LEU A 161 -4.86 -3.65 0.63
N VAL A 162 -4.98 -2.36 0.90
CA VAL A 162 -5.85 -1.85 1.96
C VAL A 162 -6.92 -0.99 1.33
N VAL A 163 -8.19 -1.38 1.48
CA VAL A 163 -9.34 -0.69 0.91
C VAL A 163 -10.15 -0.03 2.01
N TYR A 164 -10.44 1.27 1.84
CA TYR A 164 -11.20 2.03 2.83
C TYR A 164 -12.15 3.04 2.19
N CYS A 165 -13.07 3.57 3.00
CA CYS A 165 -13.93 4.70 2.65
C CYS A 165 -14.17 5.62 3.85
N GLY A 166 -15.38 6.20 4.03
CA GLY A 166 -15.65 7.16 5.09
C GLY A 166 -15.56 6.60 6.50
N GLY A 167 -16.09 5.39 6.73
CA GLY A 167 -16.15 4.79 8.06
C GLY A 167 -17.01 3.52 8.13
N PRO A 168 -17.42 3.07 9.34
CA PRO A 168 -18.11 1.79 9.54
C PRO A 168 -19.53 1.71 8.92
N GLN A 169 -20.03 2.79 8.38
CA GLN A 169 -21.32 2.85 7.69
C GLN A 169 -21.21 3.06 6.19
N CYS A 170 -20.06 2.70 5.61
CA CYS A 170 -19.79 2.87 4.18
C CYS A 170 -19.47 1.53 3.50
N TRP A 171 -20.43 1.03 2.72
CA TRP A 171 -20.32 -0.22 1.97
C TRP A 171 -19.42 -0.12 0.73
N GLY A 172 -19.09 1.10 0.27
CA GLY A 172 -18.28 1.27 -0.93
C GLY A 172 -16.92 0.58 -0.85
N SER A 173 -16.22 0.66 0.29
CA SER A 173 -14.95 -0.04 0.48
C SER A 173 -15.13 -1.55 0.64
N TYR A 174 -16.26 -2.01 1.17
CA TYR A 174 -16.58 -3.43 1.22
C TYR A 174 -16.72 -4.00 -0.20
N ASN A 175 -17.49 -3.33 -1.07
CA ASN A 175 -17.63 -3.70 -2.47
C ASN A 175 -16.28 -3.74 -3.20
N ALA A 176 -15.49 -2.67 -3.06
CA ALA A 176 -14.17 -2.59 -3.71
C ALA A 176 -13.21 -3.68 -3.21
N ALA A 177 -13.25 -4.03 -1.91
CA ALA A 177 -12.47 -5.12 -1.35
C ALA A 177 -12.94 -6.49 -1.89
N LEU A 178 -14.25 -6.74 -1.96
CA LEU A 178 -14.79 -7.96 -2.59
C LEU A 178 -14.37 -8.08 -4.06
N ARG A 179 -14.40 -6.98 -4.81
CA ARG A 179 -13.94 -6.96 -6.21
C ARG A 179 -12.46 -7.33 -6.33
N ALA A 180 -11.59 -6.80 -5.46
CA ALA A 180 -10.18 -7.16 -5.43
C ALA A 180 -9.97 -8.65 -5.10
N ILE A 181 -10.72 -9.20 -4.14
CA ILE A 181 -10.70 -10.62 -3.77
C ILE A 181 -11.11 -11.49 -4.96
N GLN A 182 -12.18 -11.15 -5.66
CA GLN A 182 -12.65 -11.87 -6.85
C GLN A 182 -11.68 -11.78 -8.03
N LEU A 183 -10.83 -10.75 -8.09
CA LEU A 183 -9.73 -10.63 -9.05
C LEU A 183 -8.51 -11.49 -8.68
N GLY A 184 -8.58 -12.26 -7.58
CA GLY A 184 -7.54 -13.20 -7.17
C GLY A 184 -6.47 -12.60 -6.25
N TYR A 185 -6.63 -11.37 -5.76
CA TYR A 185 -5.74 -10.79 -4.76
C TYR A 185 -5.96 -11.49 -3.40
N ARG A 186 -4.87 -11.99 -2.82
CA ARG A 186 -4.91 -12.84 -1.62
C ARG A 186 -4.59 -12.11 -0.32
N ASN A 187 -4.08 -10.89 -0.41
CA ASN A 187 -3.68 -10.08 0.73
C ASN A 187 -4.50 -8.79 0.80
N VAL A 188 -5.84 -8.95 0.76
CA VAL A 188 -6.78 -7.83 0.81
C VAL A 188 -7.20 -7.57 2.24
N HIS A 189 -6.97 -6.33 2.67
CA HIS A 189 -7.37 -5.80 3.97
C HIS A 189 -8.46 -4.75 3.77
N TRP A 190 -9.55 -4.91 4.47
CA TRP A 190 -10.61 -3.94 4.53
C TRP A 190 -10.44 -3.09 5.79
N TYR A 191 -10.14 -1.80 5.59
CA TYR A 191 -10.06 -0.84 6.68
C TYR A 191 -11.45 -0.23 6.91
N ARG A 192 -12.23 -0.93 7.77
CA ARG A 192 -13.61 -0.59 8.10
C ARG A 192 -13.73 0.77 8.79
N GLY A 193 -12.76 1.13 9.67
CA GLY A 193 -12.73 2.42 10.37
C GLY A 193 -12.68 3.61 9.44
N GLY A 194 -12.04 3.47 8.30
CA GLY A 194 -12.00 4.47 7.24
C GLY A 194 -11.42 5.81 7.65
N LEU A 195 -11.74 6.84 6.88
CA LEU A 195 -11.26 8.20 7.15
C LEU A 195 -11.67 8.71 8.52
N GLN A 196 -12.87 8.35 8.97
CA GLN A 196 -13.41 8.78 10.27
C GLN A 196 -12.53 8.29 11.43
N ALA A 197 -12.20 7.00 11.49
CA ALA A 197 -11.38 6.44 12.55
C ALA A 197 -9.94 6.97 12.48
N TRP A 198 -9.41 7.17 11.27
CA TRP A 198 -8.10 7.76 11.04
C TRP A 198 -7.98 9.16 11.62
N GLN A 199 -8.96 10.02 11.35
CA GLN A 199 -9.04 11.39 11.86
C GLN A 199 -9.25 11.42 13.38
N GLN A 200 -10.12 10.56 13.93
CA GLN A 200 -10.34 10.45 15.37
C GLN A 200 -9.07 10.01 16.13
N ALA A 201 -8.20 9.26 15.47
CA ALA A 201 -6.89 8.89 15.99
C ALA A 201 -5.85 10.02 15.89
N GLY A 202 -6.21 11.21 15.39
CA GLY A 202 -5.30 12.34 15.21
C GLY A 202 -4.22 12.11 14.15
N LEU A 203 -4.41 11.14 13.25
CA LEU A 203 -3.44 10.81 12.22
C LEU A 203 -3.55 11.77 11.02
N PRO A 204 -2.43 12.05 10.31
CA PRO A 204 -2.40 13.01 9.22
C PRO A 204 -3.27 12.58 8.05
N VAL A 205 -3.97 13.55 7.44
CA VAL A 205 -4.71 13.38 6.20
C VAL A 205 -4.09 14.21 5.08
N GLY A 206 -4.23 13.76 3.84
CA GLY A 206 -3.89 14.52 2.64
C GLY A 206 -5.14 15.10 2.00
N ASP A 207 -4.95 16.15 1.19
CA ASP A 207 -6.02 16.77 0.38
C ASP A 207 -5.98 16.22 -1.06
N ALA A 208 -7.10 16.26 -1.76
CA ALA A 208 -7.23 15.76 -3.13
C ALA A 208 -6.27 16.43 -4.12
N SER A 209 -5.83 17.67 -3.84
CA SER A 209 -4.82 18.39 -4.62
C SER A 209 -3.43 17.71 -4.60
N SER A 210 -3.07 17.07 -3.49
CA SER A 210 -1.82 16.30 -3.37
C SER A 210 -1.88 14.97 -4.11
N GLN A 211 -3.08 14.44 -4.33
CA GLN A 211 -3.31 13.19 -5.06
C GLN A 211 -3.12 13.36 -6.59
N ALA A 212 -3.52 14.50 -7.13
CA ALA A 212 -3.37 14.81 -8.56
C ALA A 212 -1.89 14.87 -8.99
N ALA A 213 -0.99 15.28 -8.10
CA ALA A 213 0.44 15.31 -8.35
C ALA A 213 1.10 13.92 -8.38
N SER A 214 0.43 12.89 -7.84
CA SER A 214 0.95 11.51 -7.76
C SER A 214 0.37 10.58 -8.84
N GLN A 215 -0.56 11.07 -9.68
CA GLN A 215 -1.11 10.29 -10.79
C GLN A 215 -0.17 10.39 -11.99
N VAL A 216 0.40 9.25 -12.39
CA VAL A 216 1.10 9.12 -13.66
C VAL A 216 0.11 9.46 -14.78
N PRO A 217 0.42 10.41 -15.68
CA PRO A 217 -0.47 10.73 -16.79
C PRO A 217 -0.67 9.49 -17.67
N PRO A 218 -1.86 9.31 -18.26
CA PRO A 218 -2.10 8.20 -19.17
C PRO A 218 -1.11 8.29 -20.36
N PRO A 219 -0.63 7.16 -20.88
CA PRO A 219 0.25 7.17 -22.04
C PRO A 219 -0.45 7.89 -23.21
N ALA A 220 0.30 8.79 -23.85
CA ALA A 220 -0.20 9.52 -25.01
C ALA A 220 -0.68 8.54 -26.09
N PRO A 221 -1.78 8.82 -26.81
CA PRO A 221 -2.23 7.99 -27.89
C PRO A 221 -1.13 7.92 -28.96
N THR A 222 -0.64 6.72 -29.23
CA THR A 222 0.25 6.44 -30.37
C THR A 222 -0.53 6.71 -31.67
N ARG A 223 -0.04 7.66 -32.46
CA ARG A 223 -0.52 7.94 -33.83
C ARG A 223 -0.09 6.83 -34.78
#